data_6f535fa1fb13421211be3396e41a7159
#
_entry.id   6f535fa1fb13421211be3396e41a7159
#
_cell.length_a   1.000
_cell.length_b   1.000
_cell.length_c   1.000
_cell.angle_alpha   90.00
_cell.angle_beta   90.00
_cell.angle_gamma   90.00
#
_symmetry.space_group_name_H-M   'P 1'
#
loop_
_entity.id
_entity.type
_entity.pdbx_description
1 polymer ?
#
loop_
_entity_poly.entity_id
_entity_poly.type
_entity_poly.pdbx_seq_one_letter_code
_entity_poly.pdbx_strand_id
1 'polypeptide(L)'
;MRVAIYPGSFDPITNGHLDIITRGSKIFDKLIVGVLVNVDKVGLFEIEERVELIKRVTSHLHNVEVISFKGLLVDLAKEYDARVILKGLRAVSDFEYEFQMALMNSQLDSNIETLFMTTSAANSFLSSSSVKQVAKFGGDINNLVPAEIKEDIIRKINK
;
A
#
# COMPACT_ATOMS: atom_id res chain seq x y z
N MET A 1 17.50 2.44 -14.58
CA MET A 1 17.01 2.20 -13.20
C MET A 1 15.57 1.74 -13.27
N ARG A 2 15.25 0.62 -12.60
CA ARG A 2 13.90 0.04 -12.58
C ARG A 2 13.13 0.63 -11.41
N VAL A 3 12.27 1.61 -11.71
CA VAL A 3 11.42 2.27 -10.71
C VAL A 3 10.02 1.70 -10.78
N ALA A 4 9.45 1.35 -9.63
CA ALA A 4 8.06 0.92 -9.51
C ALA A 4 7.32 1.77 -8.48
N ILE A 5 6.00 1.88 -8.67
CA ILE A 5 5.10 2.52 -7.71
C ILE A 5 4.17 1.47 -7.12
N TYR A 6 4.09 1.42 -5.81
CA TYR A 6 3.11 0.63 -5.08
C TYR A 6 2.06 1.56 -4.48
N PRO A 7 0.89 1.72 -5.12
CA PRO A 7 -0.14 2.63 -4.67
C PRO A 7 -1.11 1.95 -3.70
N GLY A 8 -1.70 2.71 -2.82
CA GLY A 8 -2.76 2.25 -1.93
C GLY A 8 -3.22 3.32 -0.96
N SER A 9 -4.27 3.01 -0.21
CA SER A 9 -4.77 3.89 0.84
C SER A 9 -3.98 3.76 2.14
N PHE A 10 -3.50 2.56 2.45
CA PHE A 10 -2.67 2.26 3.64
C PHE A 10 -3.23 2.84 4.94
N ASP A 11 -4.44 2.50 5.29
CA ASP A 11 -5.17 3.09 6.42
C ASP A 11 -5.67 2.06 7.43
N PRO A 12 -4.80 1.46 8.22
CA PRO A 12 -3.34 1.57 8.25
C PRO A 12 -2.62 0.62 7.30
N ILE A 13 -1.30 0.75 7.18
CA ILE A 13 -0.46 -0.28 6.59
C ILE A 13 -0.57 -1.58 7.42
N THR A 14 -0.62 -2.72 6.73
CA THR A 14 -0.71 -4.04 7.34
C THR A 14 0.57 -4.85 7.07
N ASN A 15 0.69 -6.02 7.72
CA ASN A 15 1.78 -6.96 7.41
C ASN A 15 1.75 -7.44 5.95
N GLY A 16 0.55 -7.52 5.35
CA GLY A 16 0.41 -7.82 3.92
C GLY A 16 1.03 -6.75 3.03
N HIS A 17 0.77 -5.48 3.31
CA HIS A 17 1.40 -4.37 2.60
C HIS A 17 2.92 -4.36 2.80
N LEU A 18 3.39 -4.52 4.03
CA LEU A 18 4.82 -4.52 4.33
C LEU A 18 5.55 -5.67 3.64
N ASP A 19 4.94 -6.83 3.53
CA ASP A 19 5.49 -7.98 2.77
C ASP A 19 5.71 -7.61 1.29
N ILE A 20 4.71 -7.04 0.65
CA ILE A 20 4.83 -6.59 -0.76
C ILE A 20 5.91 -5.52 -0.90
N ILE A 21 5.97 -4.54 0.00
CA ILE A 21 6.99 -3.49 -0.01
C ILE A 21 8.39 -4.09 0.13
N THR A 22 8.58 -4.98 1.09
CA THR A 22 9.87 -5.62 1.37
C THR A 22 10.35 -6.46 0.19
N ARG A 23 9.45 -7.25 -0.41
CA ARG A 23 9.77 -8.08 -1.57
C ARG A 23 9.97 -7.24 -2.83
N GLY A 24 9.13 -6.21 -3.03
CA GLY A 24 9.27 -5.27 -4.14
C GLY A 24 10.60 -4.49 -4.08
N SER A 25 11.04 -4.10 -2.89
CA SER A 25 12.32 -3.39 -2.72
C SER A 25 13.54 -4.23 -3.16
N LYS A 26 13.43 -5.56 -3.18
CA LYS A 26 14.49 -6.46 -3.66
C LYS A 26 14.49 -6.66 -5.18
N ILE A 27 13.37 -6.36 -5.83
CA ILE A 27 13.19 -6.55 -7.28
C ILE A 27 13.52 -5.28 -8.05
N PHE A 28 13.12 -4.13 -7.51
CA PHE A 28 13.26 -2.83 -8.16
C PHE A 28 14.43 -2.05 -7.56
N ASP A 29 15.06 -1.25 -8.38
CA ASP A 29 16.15 -0.37 -7.93
C ASP A 29 15.62 0.75 -7.02
N LYS A 30 14.38 1.19 -7.28
CA LYS A 30 13.65 2.13 -6.44
C LYS A 30 12.17 1.74 -6.38
N LEU A 31 11.61 1.70 -5.19
CA LEU A 31 10.19 1.48 -4.96
C LEU A 31 9.57 2.71 -4.29
N ILE A 32 8.54 3.24 -4.92
CA ILE A 32 7.78 4.38 -4.40
C ILE A 32 6.46 3.85 -3.84
N VAL A 33 6.25 4.05 -2.56
CA VAL A 33 4.96 3.75 -1.91
C VAL A 33 4.12 5.01 -1.96
N GLY A 34 3.08 4.97 -2.78
CA GLY A 34 2.20 6.11 -3.03
C GLY A 34 0.91 6.03 -2.22
N VAL A 35 0.78 6.87 -1.21
CA VAL A 35 -0.45 6.95 -0.40
C VAL A 35 -1.46 7.82 -1.16
N LEU A 36 -2.55 7.19 -1.62
CA LEU A 36 -3.58 7.87 -2.38
C LEU A 36 -4.43 8.77 -1.47
N VAL A 37 -4.51 10.04 -1.84
CA VAL A 37 -5.42 11.00 -1.21
C VAL A 37 -6.80 10.87 -1.85
N ASN A 38 -7.77 10.34 -1.09
CA ASN A 38 -9.17 10.29 -1.49
C ASN A 38 -9.97 11.26 -0.63
N VAL A 39 -10.31 12.42 -1.21
CA VAL A 39 -11.03 13.49 -0.51
C VAL A 39 -12.47 13.13 -0.13
N ASP A 40 -13.05 12.13 -0.78
CA ASP A 40 -14.43 11.71 -0.57
C ASP A 40 -14.58 10.67 0.55
N LYS A 41 -13.48 10.19 1.11
CA LYS A 41 -13.46 9.18 2.18
C LYS A 41 -12.78 9.70 3.43
N VAL A 42 -13.46 9.55 4.55
CA VAL A 42 -12.86 9.76 5.87
C VAL A 42 -12.18 8.46 6.30
N GLY A 43 -10.86 8.52 6.50
CA GLY A 43 -10.07 7.40 6.98
C GLY A 43 -9.92 7.38 8.50
N LEU A 44 -9.30 6.32 9.01
CA LEU A 44 -8.91 6.24 10.42
C LEU A 44 -7.77 7.24 10.70
N PHE A 45 -6.75 7.24 9.84
CA PHE A 45 -5.60 8.14 9.92
C PHE A 45 -5.68 9.21 8.84
N GLU A 46 -5.20 10.40 9.17
CA GLU A 46 -4.94 11.45 8.19
C GLU A 46 -3.81 11.01 7.24
N ILE A 47 -3.72 11.61 6.05
CA ILE A 47 -2.75 11.21 5.03
C ILE A 47 -1.32 11.34 5.55
N GLU A 48 -0.99 12.42 6.25
CA GLU A 48 0.33 12.66 6.83
C GLU A 48 0.70 11.60 7.87
N GLU A 49 -0.27 11.18 8.68
CA GLU A 49 -0.10 10.09 9.64
C GLU A 49 0.20 8.76 8.94
N ARG A 50 -0.53 8.44 7.86
CA ARG A 50 -0.29 7.20 7.08
C ARG A 50 1.11 7.19 6.48
N VAL A 51 1.55 8.30 5.88
CA VAL A 51 2.89 8.45 5.32
C VAL A 51 3.95 8.24 6.40
N GLU A 52 3.76 8.85 7.59
CA GLU A 52 4.69 8.73 8.70
C GLU A 52 4.78 7.29 9.22
N LEU A 53 3.64 6.62 9.41
CA LEU A 53 3.60 5.22 9.86
C LEU A 53 4.31 4.28 8.87
N ILE A 54 4.11 4.48 7.56
CA ILE A 54 4.79 3.68 6.54
C ILE A 54 6.29 3.95 6.57
N LYS A 55 6.73 5.21 6.65
CA LYS A 55 8.15 5.58 6.75
C LYS A 55 8.81 4.90 7.95
N ARG A 56 8.13 4.87 9.08
CA ARG A 56 8.64 4.25 10.31
C ARG A 56 8.91 2.76 10.13
N VAL A 57 7.97 2.02 9.54
CA VAL A 57 8.11 0.56 9.36
C VAL A 57 8.99 0.17 8.17
N THR A 58 9.28 1.09 7.28
CA THR A 58 10.14 0.85 6.10
C THR A 58 11.51 1.53 6.18
N SER A 59 11.86 2.12 7.32
CA SER A 59 13.10 2.91 7.50
C SER A 59 14.38 2.10 7.24
N HIS A 60 14.34 0.79 7.34
CA HIS A 60 15.45 -0.12 7.05
C HIS A 60 15.61 -0.46 5.56
N LEU A 61 14.67 -0.03 4.72
CA LEU A 61 14.69 -0.25 3.26
C LEU A 61 15.17 1.01 2.55
N HIS A 62 16.45 1.03 2.18
CA HIS A 62 17.13 2.25 1.69
C HIS A 62 16.63 2.75 0.33
N ASN A 63 16.01 1.87 -0.47
CA ASN A 63 15.50 2.20 -1.80
C ASN A 63 13.97 2.37 -1.85
N VAL A 64 13.32 2.51 -0.69
CA VAL A 64 11.89 2.77 -0.58
C VAL A 64 11.66 4.24 -0.24
N GLU A 65 10.87 4.91 -1.07
CA GLU A 65 10.40 6.28 -0.84
C GLU A 65 8.90 6.27 -0.59
N VAL A 66 8.44 7.00 0.40
CA VAL A 66 7.00 7.08 0.76
C VAL A 66 6.51 8.50 0.53
N ILE A 67 5.48 8.60 -0.29
CA ILE A 67 4.86 9.88 -0.66
C ILE A 67 3.34 9.80 -0.58
N SER A 68 2.68 10.93 -0.50
CA SER A 68 1.25 11.03 -0.80
C SER A 68 1.04 11.61 -2.19
N PHE A 69 -0.04 11.22 -2.84
CA PHE A 69 -0.38 11.77 -4.14
C PHE A 69 -1.89 11.91 -4.30
N LYS A 70 -2.29 12.86 -5.15
CA LYS A 70 -3.68 13.10 -5.55
C LYS A 70 -3.74 13.12 -7.07
N GLY A 71 -4.71 12.45 -7.64
CA GLY A 71 -4.92 12.41 -9.09
C GLY A 71 -4.63 11.06 -9.70
N LEU A 72 -4.27 11.05 -10.98
CA LEU A 72 -4.06 9.82 -11.74
C LEU A 72 -2.72 9.17 -11.43
N LEU A 73 -2.74 7.86 -11.27
CA LEU A 73 -1.53 7.07 -11.03
C LEU A 73 -0.53 7.14 -12.19
N VAL A 74 -1.02 7.26 -13.42
CA VAL A 74 -0.17 7.42 -14.60
C VAL A 74 0.61 8.74 -14.60
N ASP A 75 0.04 9.81 -14.05
CA ASP A 75 0.74 11.09 -13.93
C ASP A 75 1.85 11.01 -12.87
N LEU A 76 1.57 10.34 -11.75
CA LEU A 76 2.60 10.05 -10.75
C LEU A 76 3.73 9.20 -11.34
N ALA A 77 3.40 8.20 -12.15
CA ALA A 77 4.38 7.35 -12.80
C ALA A 77 5.30 8.16 -13.72
N LYS A 78 4.76 9.11 -14.47
CA LYS A 78 5.55 10.02 -15.31
C LYS A 78 6.48 10.90 -14.49
N GLU A 79 5.98 11.46 -13.39
CA GLU A 79 6.77 12.33 -12.50
C GLU A 79 8.02 11.62 -11.96
N TYR A 80 7.91 10.34 -11.66
CA TYR A 80 9.00 9.54 -11.09
C TYR A 80 9.76 8.69 -12.12
N ASP A 81 9.47 8.84 -13.42
CA ASP A 81 10.01 7.99 -14.49
C ASP A 81 9.81 6.48 -14.18
N ALA A 82 8.68 6.16 -13.58
CA ALA A 82 8.31 4.79 -13.26
C ALA A 82 7.51 4.19 -14.41
N ARG A 83 7.84 2.95 -14.78
CA ARG A 83 7.14 2.20 -15.82
C ARG A 83 6.32 1.04 -15.26
N VAL A 84 6.43 0.79 -13.96
CA VAL A 84 5.78 -0.36 -13.32
C VAL A 84 4.89 0.14 -12.18
N ILE A 85 3.65 -0.30 -12.21
CA ILE A 85 2.75 -0.24 -11.07
C ILE A 85 2.75 -1.63 -10.42
N LEU A 86 3.17 -1.70 -9.17
CA LEU A 86 3.17 -2.94 -8.39
C LEU A 86 1.88 -3.02 -7.59
N LYS A 87 1.21 -4.16 -7.66
CA LYS A 87 -0.01 -4.43 -6.88
C LYS A 87 0.11 -5.77 -6.19
N GLY A 88 -0.33 -5.83 -4.93
CA GLY A 88 -0.50 -7.10 -4.24
C GLY A 88 -1.77 -7.81 -4.69
N LEU A 89 -1.71 -9.12 -4.87
CA LEU A 89 -2.87 -9.92 -5.21
C LEU A 89 -3.15 -10.93 -4.09
N ARG A 90 -4.35 -10.89 -3.53
CA ARG A 90 -4.81 -11.76 -2.45
C ARG A 90 -5.70 -12.89 -2.98
N ALA A 91 -5.84 -13.97 -2.18
CA ALA A 91 -6.68 -15.11 -2.53
C ALA A 91 -8.17 -14.77 -2.59
N VAL A 92 -8.64 -13.85 -1.75
CA VAL A 92 -10.01 -13.30 -1.83
C VAL A 92 -9.96 -12.09 -2.72
N SER A 93 -10.55 -12.18 -3.88
CA SER A 93 -10.09 -11.40 -5.00
C SER A 93 -10.91 -10.16 -5.31
N ASP A 94 -10.23 -9.04 -5.31
CA ASP A 94 -10.50 -7.83 -6.10
C ASP A 94 -9.84 -7.95 -7.50
N PHE A 95 -9.49 -9.16 -7.95
CA PHE A 95 -8.68 -9.35 -9.16
C PHE A 95 -9.32 -8.72 -10.39
N GLU A 96 -10.61 -8.89 -10.58
CA GLU A 96 -11.33 -8.33 -11.73
C GLU A 96 -11.25 -6.79 -11.72
N TYR A 97 -11.45 -6.17 -10.56
CA TYR A 97 -11.33 -4.72 -10.41
C TYR A 97 -9.89 -4.25 -10.66
N GLU A 98 -8.90 -4.91 -10.07
CA GLU A 98 -7.49 -4.57 -10.23
C GLU A 98 -7.04 -4.76 -11.69
N PHE A 99 -7.51 -5.81 -12.34
CA PHE A 99 -7.24 -6.07 -13.76
C PHE A 99 -7.86 -4.99 -14.65
N GLN A 100 -9.09 -4.58 -14.37
CA GLN A 100 -9.75 -3.49 -15.09
C GLN A 100 -8.98 -2.17 -14.93
N MET A 101 -8.51 -1.86 -13.73
CA MET A 101 -7.70 -0.66 -13.47
C MET A 101 -6.35 -0.73 -14.17
N ALA A 102 -5.72 -1.90 -14.24
CA ALA A 102 -4.49 -2.11 -14.98
C ALA A 102 -4.67 -1.82 -16.48
N LEU A 103 -5.75 -2.32 -17.06
CA LEU A 103 -6.09 -2.03 -18.46
C LEU A 103 -6.36 -0.54 -18.69
N MET A 104 -7.05 0.11 -17.78
CA MET A 104 -7.32 1.56 -17.86
C MET A 104 -6.02 2.36 -17.82
N ASN A 105 -5.11 2.06 -16.89
CA ASN A 105 -3.82 2.72 -16.80
C ASN A 105 -2.99 2.52 -18.07
N SER A 106 -2.97 1.31 -18.63
CA SER A 106 -2.28 1.01 -19.88
C SER A 106 -2.90 1.75 -21.10
N GLN A 107 -4.20 1.99 -21.07
CA GLN A 107 -4.88 2.79 -22.09
C GLN A 107 -4.50 4.27 -21.99
N LEU A 108 -4.32 4.79 -20.76
CA LEU A 108 -3.93 6.17 -20.52
C LEU A 108 -2.45 6.42 -20.85
N ASP A 109 -1.59 5.43 -20.59
CA ASP A 109 -0.17 5.46 -20.93
C ASP A 109 0.33 4.05 -21.26
N SER A 110 0.61 3.79 -22.53
CA SER A 110 1.04 2.49 -23.03
C SER A 110 2.44 2.05 -22.55
N ASN A 111 3.20 2.96 -21.93
CA ASN A 111 4.52 2.64 -21.38
C ASN A 111 4.45 2.09 -19.94
N ILE A 112 3.27 2.08 -19.35
CA ILE A 112 3.06 1.62 -17.97
C ILE A 112 2.53 0.20 -17.96
N GLU A 113 3.23 -0.67 -17.23
CA GLU A 113 2.81 -2.04 -16.95
C GLU A 113 2.41 -2.22 -15.50
N THR A 114 1.34 -2.98 -15.27
CA THR A 114 0.96 -3.39 -13.92
C THR A 114 1.43 -4.80 -13.66
N LEU A 115 2.23 -4.98 -12.61
CA LEU A 115 2.69 -6.28 -12.15
C LEU A 115 1.97 -6.66 -10.85
N PHE A 116 1.38 -7.85 -10.83
CA PHE A 116 0.75 -8.40 -9.65
C PHE A 116 1.70 -9.31 -8.91
N MET A 117 1.90 -9.01 -7.63
CA MET A 117 2.68 -9.84 -6.73
C MET A 117 1.73 -10.58 -5.79
N THR A 118 1.79 -11.89 -5.79
CA THR A 118 0.96 -12.70 -4.87
C THR A 118 1.36 -12.44 -3.42
N THR A 119 0.38 -12.20 -2.56
CA THR A 119 0.63 -12.09 -1.12
C THR A 119 1.03 -13.46 -0.56
N SER A 120 1.79 -13.45 0.54
CA SER A 120 2.08 -14.70 1.27
C SER A 120 0.79 -15.32 1.80
N ALA A 121 0.79 -16.65 1.98
CA ALA A 121 -0.38 -17.36 2.49
C ALA A 121 -0.84 -16.82 3.86
N ALA A 122 0.12 -16.46 4.72
CA ALA A 122 -0.15 -15.90 6.05
C ALA A 122 -0.87 -14.54 5.99
N ASN A 123 -0.71 -13.78 4.92
CA ASN A 123 -1.27 -12.43 4.78
C ASN A 123 -2.40 -12.35 3.75
N SER A 124 -2.81 -13.46 3.15
CA SER A 124 -3.79 -13.47 2.05
C SER A 124 -5.19 -12.99 2.43
N PHE A 125 -5.54 -13.06 3.71
CA PHE A 125 -6.82 -12.59 4.25
C PHE A 125 -6.77 -11.17 4.82
N LEU A 126 -5.59 -10.55 4.90
CA LEU A 126 -5.42 -9.25 5.53
C LEU A 126 -5.92 -8.10 4.64
N SER A 127 -6.61 -7.17 5.26
CA SER A 127 -6.95 -5.86 4.71
C SER A 127 -6.91 -4.82 5.82
N SER A 128 -6.75 -3.55 5.46
CA SER A 128 -6.85 -2.46 6.43
C SER A 128 -8.22 -2.43 7.11
N SER A 129 -9.28 -2.75 6.36
CA SER A 129 -10.65 -2.81 6.91
C SER A 129 -10.81 -3.90 7.95
N SER A 130 -10.27 -5.10 7.71
CA SER A 130 -10.33 -6.20 8.69
C SER A 130 -9.52 -5.90 9.94
N VAL A 131 -8.35 -5.27 9.80
CA VAL A 131 -7.54 -4.83 10.95
C VAL A 131 -8.29 -3.81 11.80
N LYS A 132 -8.91 -2.80 11.18
CA LYS A 132 -9.71 -1.80 11.89
C LYS A 132 -10.87 -2.43 12.62
N GLN A 133 -11.54 -3.39 12.03
CA GLN A 133 -12.66 -4.11 12.65
C GLN A 133 -12.21 -4.90 13.87
N VAL A 134 -11.12 -5.68 13.75
CA VAL A 134 -10.58 -6.47 14.87
C VAL A 134 -10.18 -5.54 16.01
N ALA A 135 -9.46 -4.47 15.72
CA ALA A 135 -9.02 -3.52 16.75
C ALA A 135 -10.20 -2.80 17.41
N LYS A 136 -11.22 -2.43 16.64
CA LYS A 136 -12.43 -1.78 17.15
C LYS A 136 -13.16 -2.64 18.18
N PHE A 137 -13.18 -3.95 18.00
CA PHE A 137 -13.81 -4.90 18.93
C PHE A 137 -12.84 -5.44 19.99
N GLY A 138 -11.67 -4.83 20.16
CA GLY A 138 -10.70 -5.20 21.19
C GLY A 138 -9.94 -6.49 20.91
N GLY A 139 -9.96 -6.98 19.67
CA GLY A 139 -9.22 -8.18 19.27
C GLY A 139 -7.71 -7.95 19.14
N ASP A 140 -6.96 -9.03 19.10
CA ASP A 140 -5.50 -9.01 18.98
C ASP A 140 -5.09 -8.74 17.52
N ILE A 141 -4.31 -7.67 17.33
CA ILE A 141 -3.76 -7.30 16.01
C ILE A 141 -2.25 -7.54 15.88
N ASN A 142 -1.62 -8.23 16.83
CA ASN A 142 -0.18 -8.43 16.88
C ASN A 142 0.42 -9.03 15.58
N ASN A 143 -0.29 -9.98 14.96
CA ASN A 143 0.17 -10.64 13.74
C ASN A 143 -0.43 -10.04 12.46
N LEU A 144 -1.17 -8.94 12.59
CA LEU A 144 -1.85 -8.30 11.46
C LEU A 144 -1.13 -7.04 10.98
N VAL A 145 -0.43 -6.38 11.88
CA VAL A 145 0.27 -5.12 11.61
C VAL A 145 1.69 -5.17 12.15
N PRO A 146 2.60 -4.33 11.61
CA PRO A 146 3.93 -4.18 12.19
C PRO A 146 3.87 -3.74 13.66
N ALA A 147 4.73 -4.34 14.49
CA ALA A 147 4.74 -4.07 15.93
C ALA A 147 4.96 -2.58 16.26
N GLU A 148 5.73 -1.88 15.44
CA GLU A 148 6.10 -0.47 15.62
C GLU A 148 4.91 0.49 15.57
N ILE A 149 3.80 0.09 14.96
CA ILE A 149 2.61 0.94 14.77
C ILE A 149 1.36 0.43 15.49
N LYS A 150 1.44 -0.70 16.16
CA LYS A 150 0.30 -1.32 16.85
C LYS A 150 -0.38 -0.35 17.83
N GLU A 151 0.42 0.28 18.68
CA GLU A 151 -0.10 1.22 19.69
C GLU A 151 -0.73 2.47 19.07
N ASP A 152 -0.19 2.94 17.94
CA ASP A 152 -0.78 4.07 17.20
C ASP A 152 -2.19 3.71 16.73
N ILE A 153 -2.39 2.49 16.22
CA ILE A 153 -3.70 2.02 15.75
C ILE A 153 -4.70 1.90 16.90
N ILE A 154 -4.30 1.26 18.00
CA ILE A 154 -5.16 1.08 19.17
C ILE A 154 -5.57 2.44 19.74
N ARG A 155 -4.62 3.35 19.87
CA ARG A 155 -4.88 4.71 20.38
C ARG A 155 -5.84 5.48 19.49
N LYS A 156 -5.67 5.37 18.17
CA LYS A 156 -6.52 6.07 17.19
C LYS A 156 -7.95 5.56 17.20
N ILE A 157 -8.14 4.23 17.33
CA ILE A 157 -9.44 3.59 17.37
C ILE A 157 -10.22 3.95 18.66
N ASN A 158 -9.51 4.09 19.78
CA ASN A 158 -10.11 4.40 21.07
C ASN A 158 -10.42 5.89 21.29
N LYS A 159 -10.06 6.75 20.36
CA LYS A 159 -10.47 8.15 20.34
C LYS A 159 -11.86 8.32 19.74
#